data_9bce0c060d94e9b19327beaf4658f2d2
#
_entry.id   9bce0c060d94e9b19327beaf4658f2d2
#
_cell.length_a   1.000
_cell.length_b   1.000
_cell.length_c   1.000
_cell.angle_alpha   90.00
_cell.angle_beta   90.00
_cell.angle_gamma   90.00
#
_symmetry.space_group_name_H-M   'P 1'
#
loop_
_entity.id
_entity.type
_entity.pdbx_description
1 polymer ?
#
loop_
_entity_poly.entity_id
_entity_poly.type
_entity_poly.pdbx_seq_one_letter_code
_entity_poly.pdbx_strand_id
1 'polypeptide(L)'
;MGASRKEFYASLMAMPNLSPEQRQRIEAQARAWINAGTEEIASAENALRHANAAGDSVGAEQATSRMRDALAQVKSGNTILRSLSEGKPPRQIALDWFKGEMNLAPDTVIQDPVGPLGLSWFHLVTMALVTAFAAAMLAIYLSRMRRANALIDRLTGARPAPGTSAPAVPAVPTAGSPAAGASGVAAADPASSKATVAPASSPRTGLWKGQLRVAAIFRETPQVKTFRLRDPQGGPIPFSFAPGQFLTYSADIDGKRVRRSYTIASSAAQTAYVETTIKREEKGVFSEFMHDQISEGDLIDVIAPSGVFTFTGVESDSVVLIGGGVGITPLMAAIRYLADTCWNGEIYLVYGARSTEEFIFRDELEHRQRKMHNLHVAATMARSAGTSWMGAEGPINSEFLIQSVPDIAKRRV
;
A
#
# COMPACT_ATOMS: atom_id res chain seq x y z
N MET A 1 15.46 13.30 31.69
CA MET A 1 14.47 12.65 30.80
C MET A 1 14.50 13.43 29.50
N GLY A 2 14.91 12.82 28.37
CA GLY A 2 14.93 13.49 27.08
C GLY A 2 13.50 13.70 26.56
N ALA A 3 13.28 14.78 25.82
CA ALA A 3 12.02 15.07 25.16
C ALA A 3 11.58 13.88 24.29
N SER A 4 10.26 13.64 24.22
CA SER A 4 9.74 12.61 23.34
C SER A 4 10.12 12.92 21.86
N ARG A 5 10.21 11.91 20.99
CA ARG A 5 10.55 12.14 19.56
C ARG A 5 9.64 13.20 18.93
N LYS A 6 8.36 13.17 19.21
CA LYS A 6 7.39 14.16 18.69
C LYS A 6 7.70 15.59 19.15
N GLU A 7 7.98 15.78 20.43
CA GLU A 7 8.31 17.10 21.00
C GLU A 7 9.65 17.63 20.44
N PHE A 8 10.62 16.75 20.28
CA PHE A 8 11.90 17.10 19.69
C PHE A 8 11.77 17.63 18.26
N TYR A 9 11.04 16.92 17.40
CA TYR A 9 10.85 17.37 16.02
C TYR A 9 9.95 18.62 15.94
N ALA A 10 8.97 18.75 16.81
CA ALA A 10 8.17 19.97 16.93
C ALA A 10 9.04 21.17 17.31
N SER A 11 10.02 21.00 18.20
CA SER A 11 10.97 22.07 18.57
C SER A 11 11.86 22.49 17.40
N LEU A 12 12.28 21.56 16.53
CA LEU A 12 13.05 21.86 15.32
C LEU A 12 12.26 22.69 14.30
N MET A 13 10.95 22.50 14.22
CA MET A 13 10.08 23.29 13.34
C MET A 13 10.05 24.78 13.70
N ALA A 14 10.22 25.10 14.99
CA ALA A 14 10.22 26.47 15.51
C ALA A 14 11.57 27.19 15.36
N MET A 15 12.65 26.49 15.01
CA MET A 15 14.01 27.04 14.93
C MET A 15 14.32 27.47 13.50
N PRO A 16 14.64 28.76 13.24
CA PRO A 16 15.00 29.21 11.90
C PRO A 16 16.40 28.72 11.47
N ASN A 17 17.37 28.72 12.40
CA ASN A 17 18.74 28.26 12.20
C ASN A 17 19.27 27.56 13.46
N LEU A 18 20.30 26.72 13.31
CA LEU A 18 20.98 26.04 14.41
C LEU A 18 22.28 26.77 14.74
N SER A 19 22.48 27.12 16.03
CA SER A 19 23.78 27.47 16.53
C SER A 19 24.71 26.24 16.56
N PRO A 20 26.05 26.40 16.56
CA PRO A 20 26.98 25.28 16.70
C PRO A 20 26.71 24.42 17.93
N GLU A 21 26.37 25.04 19.05
CA GLU A 21 26.03 24.36 20.31
C GLU A 21 24.72 23.57 20.21
N GLN A 22 23.70 24.15 19.57
CA GLN A 22 22.42 23.46 19.32
C GLN A 22 22.62 22.27 18.40
N ARG A 23 23.46 22.41 17.37
CA ARG A 23 23.82 21.33 16.47
C ARG A 23 24.46 20.16 17.21
N GLN A 24 25.45 20.44 18.09
CA GLN A 24 26.08 19.40 18.90
C GLN A 24 25.09 18.70 19.85
N ARG A 25 24.16 19.44 20.47
CA ARG A 25 23.13 18.84 21.32
C ARG A 25 22.19 17.92 20.54
N ILE A 26 21.77 18.33 19.35
CA ILE A 26 20.91 17.55 18.47
C ILE A 26 21.63 16.28 18.02
N GLU A 27 22.92 16.39 17.68
CA GLU A 27 23.75 15.25 17.29
C GLU A 27 23.95 14.26 18.45
N ALA A 28 24.21 14.77 19.65
CA ALA A 28 24.31 13.94 20.85
C ALA A 28 22.98 13.21 21.16
N GLN A 29 21.86 13.90 21.03
CA GLN A 29 20.54 13.30 21.22
C GLN A 29 20.23 12.22 20.16
N ALA A 30 20.60 12.45 18.90
CA ALA A 30 20.43 11.48 17.83
C ALA A 30 21.27 10.21 18.08
N ARG A 31 22.52 10.37 18.52
CA ARG A 31 23.39 9.24 18.91
C ARG A 31 22.83 8.47 20.11
N ALA A 32 22.30 9.19 21.12
CA ALA A 32 21.66 8.55 22.27
C ALA A 32 20.45 7.69 21.85
N TRP A 33 19.64 8.17 20.91
CA TRP A 33 18.53 7.39 20.39
C TRP A 33 18.97 6.15 19.62
N ILE A 34 20.03 6.23 18.83
CA ILE A 34 20.57 5.07 18.10
C ILE A 34 21.05 4.03 19.11
N ASN A 35 21.83 4.42 20.12
CA ASN A 35 22.36 3.49 21.11
C ASN A 35 21.23 2.82 21.92
N ALA A 36 20.32 3.62 22.48
CA ALA A 36 19.20 3.10 23.25
C ALA A 36 18.28 2.20 22.41
N GLY A 37 18.02 2.56 21.16
CA GLY A 37 17.23 1.73 20.26
C GLY A 37 17.93 0.41 19.90
N THR A 38 19.25 0.42 19.72
CA THR A 38 20.02 -0.80 19.44
C THR A 38 20.03 -1.76 20.63
N GLU A 39 20.20 -1.23 21.86
CA GLU A 39 20.11 -2.03 23.09
C GLU A 39 18.71 -2.63 23.27
N GLU A 40 17.67 -1.82 23.01
CA GLU A 40 16.28 -2.28 23.13
C GLU A 40 15.93 -3.34 22.07
N ILE A 41 16.45 -3.26 20.86
CA ILE A 41 16.30 -4.31 19.82
C ILE A 41 16.86 -5.62 20.32
N ALA A 42 18.09 -5.62 20.87
CA ALA A 42 18.71 -6.83 21.40
C ALA A 42 17.93 -7.42 22.59
N SER A 43 17.42 -6.56 23.48
CA SER A 43 16.57 -6.96 24.61
C SER A 43 15.24 -7.56 24.13
N ALA A 44 14.57 -6.92 23.18
CA ALA A 44 13.30 -7.37 22.63
C ALA A 44 13.45 -8.67 21.82
N GLU A 45 14.57 -8.87 21.13
CA GLU A 45 14.86 -10.12 20.43
C GLU A 45 15.02 -11.29 21.41
N ASN A 46 15.71 -11.09 22.53
CA ASN A 46 15.83 -12.11 23.57
C ASN A 46 14.46 -12.42 24.19
N ALA A 47 13.66 -11.39 24.49
CA ALA A 47 12.31 -11.58 25.02
C ALA A 47 11.42 -12.36 24.03
N LEU A 48 11.51 -12.07 22.74
CA LEU A 48 10.78 -12.78 21.68
C LEU A 48 11.17 -14.27 21.60
N ARG A 49 12.47 -14.57 21.70
CA ARG A 49 12.95 -15.96 21.72
C ARG A 49 12.40 -16.73 22.93
N HIS A 50 12.41 -16.12 24.11
CA HIS A 50 11.87 -16.72 25.33
C HIS A 50 10.35 -16.92 25.24
N ALA A 51 9.60 -15.94 24.77
CA ALA A 51 8.16 -16.04 24.61
C ALA A 51 7.78 -17.15 23.60
N ASN A 52 8.48 -17.24 22.47
CA ASN A 52 8.25 -18.29 21.49
C ASN A 52 8.59 -19.69 22.03
N ALA A 53 9.66 -19.83 22.83
CA ALA A 53 10.02 -21.08 23.46
C ALA A 53 9.00 -21.55 24.52
N ALA A 54 8.35 -20.58 25.18
CA ALA A 54 7.31 -20.83 26.20
C ALA A 54 5.90 -20.96 25.61
N GLY A 55 5.70 -20.71 24.30
CA GLY A 55 4.37 -20.68 23.68
C GLY A 55 3.53 -19.47 24.12
N ASP A 56 4.15 -18.44 24.68
CA ASP A 56 3.51 -17.20 25.15
C ASP A 56 3.28 -16.22 23.98
N SER A 57 2.09 -16.27 23.40
CA SER A 57 1.72 -15.41 22.28
C SER A 57 1.63 -13.91 22.67
N VAL A 58 1.23 -13.62 23.91
CA VAL A 58 1.12 -12.23 24.40
C VAL A 58 2.51 -11.63 24.62
N GLY A 59 3.41 -12.37 25.23
CA GLY A 59 4.80 -11.96 25.39
C GLY A 59 5.52 -11.79 24.05
N ALA A 60 5.24 -12.62 23.06
CA ALA A 60 5.80 -12.51 21.72
C ALA A 60 5.29 -11.24 21.00
N GLU A 61 4.02 -10.89 21.14
CA GLU A 61 3.43 -9.67 20.58
C GLU A 61 4.02 -8.42 21.23
N GLN A 62 4.16 -8.41 22.56
CA GLN A 62 4.79 -7.31 23.28
C GLN A 62 6.26 -7.13 22.88
N ALA A 63 7.04 -8.22 22.77
CA ALA A 63 8.42 -8.17 22.33
C ALA A 63 8.53 -7.63 20.90
N THR A 64 7.63 -8.03 20.00
CA THR A 64 7.56 -7.51 18.62
C THR A 64 7.23 -6.02 18.58
N SER A 65 6.32 -5.55 19.41
CA SER A 65 5.98 -4.13 19.52
C SER A 65 7.19 -3.30 19.99
N ARG A 66 7.88 -3.75 21.05
CA ARG A 66 9.11 -3.12 21.54
C ARG A 66 10.20 -3.04 20.47
N MET A 67 10.37 -4.09 19.70
CA MET A 67 11.34 -4.12 18.59
C MET A 67 10.99 -3.10 17.50
N ARG A 68 9.70 -2.94 17.14
CA ARG A 68 9.27 -1.90 16.18
C ARG A 68 9.56 -0.49 16.68
N ASP A 69 9.25 -0.21 17.95
CA ASP A 69 9.49 1.10 18.56
C ASP A 69 10.99 1.43 18.63
N ALA A 70 11.80 0.45 18.98
CA ALA A 70 13.26 0.57 19.01
C ALA A 70 13.85 0.81 17.61
N LEU A 71 13.35 0.10 16.59
CA LEU A 71 13.74 0.30 15.20
C LEU A 71 13.38 1.70 14.69
N ALA A 72 12.18 2.19 15.04
CA ALA A 72 11.76 3.55 14.72
C ALA A 72 12.65 4.60 15.40
N GLN A 73 13.14 4.32 16.61
CA GLN A 73 14.06 5.19 17.33
C GLN A 73 15.44 5.26 16.66
N VAL A 74 16.01 4.12 16.25
CA VAL A 74 17.27 4.04 15.50
C VAL A 74 17.14 4.78 14.16
N LYS A 75 16.03 4.54 13.43
CA LYS A 75 15.75 5.22 12.15
C LYS A 75 15.68 6.74 12.32
N SER A 76 15.00 7.21 13.37
CA SER A 76 14.93 8.64 13.67
C SER A 76 16.31 9.26 13.95
N GLY A 77 17.13 8.60 14.75
CA GLY A 77 18.49 9.06 15.03
C GLY A 77 19.37 9.15 13.77
N ASN A 78 19.33 8.12 12.93
CA ASN A 78 20.06 8.10 11.66
C ASN A 78 19.60 9.20 10.69
N THR A 79 18.29 9.46 10.63
CA THR A 79 17.73 10.53 9.78
C THR A 79 18.27 11.90 10.19
N ILE A 80 18.36 12.18 11.50
CA ILE A 80 18.92 13.43 12.01
C ILE A 80 20.39 13.55 11.65
N LEU A 81 21.21 12.55 11.95
CA LEU A 81 22.64 12.58 11.68
C LEU A 81 22.93 12.81 10.20
N ARG A 82 22.21 12.11 9.33
CA ARG A 82 22.31 12.29 7.88
C ARG A 82 21.92 13.70 7.46
N SER A 83 20.77 14.21 7.91
CA SER A 83 20.31 15.54 7.55
C SER A 83 21.23 16.65 8.07
N LEU A 84 21.83 16.45 9.24
CA LEU A 84 22.87 17.36 9.77
C LEU A 84 24.15 17.32 8.93
N SER A 85 24.60 16.15 8.49
CA SER A 85 25.77 16.02 7.61
C SER A 85 25.55 16.66 6.24
N GLU A 86 24.30 16.61 5.72
CA GLU A 86 23.87 17.26 4.48
C GLU A 86 23.68 18.79 4.64
N GLY A 87 23.85 19.34 5.85
CA GLY A 87 23.71 20.78 6.11
C GLY A 87 22.28 21.32 6.03
N LYS A 88 21.28 20.46 6.16
CA LYS A 88 19.86 20.85 6.05
C LYS A 88 19.44 21.78 7.20
N PRO A 89 18.55 22.76 6.93
CA PRO A 89 18.00 23.62 7.97
C PRO A 89 17.07 22.80 8.91
N PRO A 90 16.90 23.24 10.19
CA PRO A 90 16.15 22.49 11.21
C PRO A 90 14.73 22.13 10.79
N ARG A 91 14.03 23.06 10.16
CA ARG A 91 12.68 22.86 9.63
C ARG A 91 12.61 21.74 8.59
N GLN A 92 13.63 21.62 7.75
CA GLN A 92 13.69 20.58 6.74
C GLN A 92 14.00 19.22 7.36
N ILE A 93 14.83 19.16 8.41
CA ILE A 93 15.08 17.94 9.18
C ILE A 93 13.76 17.42 9.78
N ALA A 94 12.97 18.32 10.39
CA ALA A 94 11.67 17.96 10.96
C ALA A 94 10.69 17.48 9.89
N LEU A 95 10.63 18.13 8.73
CA LEU A 95 9.78 17.75 7.61
C LEU A 95 10.19 16.41 6.99
N ASP A 96 11.48 16.15 6.85
CA ASP A 96 11.99 14.88 6.29
C ASP A 96 11.71 13.71 7.24
N TRP A 97 11.84 13.94 8.55
CA TRP A 97 11.42 12.97 9.56
C TRP A 97 9.90 12.70 9.47
N PHE A 98 9.09 13.76 9.46
CA PHE A 98 7.64 13.65 9.37
C PHE A 98 7.20 12.90 8.11
N LYS A 99 7.81 13.21 6.96
CA LYS A 99 7.56 12.46 5.71
C LYS A 99 7.94 10.98 5.86
N GLY A 100 9.04 10.69 6.52
CA GLY A 100 9.47 9.32 6.80
C GLY A 100 8.52 8.58 7.73
N GLU A 101 8.05 9.22 8.80
CA GLU A 101 7.09 8.64 9.74
C GLU A 101 5.72 8.38 9.10
N MET A 102 5.28 9.31 8.25
CA MET A 102 4.04 9.19 7.48
C MET A 102 4.20 8.33 6.21
N ASN A 103 5.38 7.75 6.00
CA ASN A 103 5.70 6.99 4.78
C ASN A 103 5.44 7.78 3.48
N LEU A 104 5.56 9.12 3.55
CA LEU A 104 5.41 10.04 2.43
C LEU A 104 6.72 10.32 1.71
N ALA A 105 7.85 9.91 2.30
CA ALA A 105 9.12 9.97 1.61
C ALA A 105 9.09 8.96 0.44
N PRO A 106 9.48 9.36 -0.77
CA PRO A 106 9.82 8.38 -1.78
C PRO A 106 10.86 7.45 -1.15
N ASP A 107 10.70 6.14 -1.33
CA ASP A 107 11.74 5.19 -0.95
C ASP A 107 13.06 5.82 -1.40
N THR A 108 13.90 6.21 -0.43
CA THR A 108 15.25 6.57 -0.77
C THR A 108 15.77 5.35 -1.48
N VAL A 109 15.95 5.48 -2.79
CA VAL A 109 16.73 4.53 -3.56
C VAL A 109 17.98 4.35 -2.72
N ILE A 110 18.10 3.19 -2.08
CA ILE A 110 19.38 2.72 -1.59
C ILE A 110 20.19 2.84 -2.87
N GLN A 111 21.06 3.84 -2.95
CA GLN A 111 22.05 3.89 -4.00
C GLN A 111 22.90 2.65 -3.72
N ASP A 112 22.52 1.54 -4.35
CA ASP A 112 23.40 0.41 -4.48
C ASP A 112 24.74 0.97 -4.95
N PRO A 113 25.86 0.57 -4.34
CA PRO A 113 27.15 1.05 -4.76
C PRO A 113 27.25 0.92 -6.27
N VAL A 114 27.38 2.05 -6.94
CA VAL A 114 27.41 2.13 -8.40
C VAL A 114 28.62 1.35 -8.86
N GLY A 115 28.40 0.20 -9.46
CA GLY A 115 29.46 -0.62 -10.07
C GLY A 115 30.06 0.09 -11.29
N PRO A 116 31.11 -0.46 -11.88
CA PRO A 116 31.69 0.05 -13.11
C PRO A 116 30.60 0.19 -14.19
N LEU A 117 30.62 1.28 -14.94
CA LEU A 117 29.63 1.67 -15.95
C LEU A 117 28.30 2.24 -15.40
N GLY A 118 28.20 2.61 -14.11
CA GLY A 118 26.99 3.21 -13.55
C GLY A 118 25.85 2.22 -13.30
N LEU A 119 26.12 0.92 -13.39
CA LEU A 119 25.14 -0.15 -13.16
C LEU A 119 25.36 -0.77 -11.78
N SER A 120 24.26 -1.16 -11.08
CA SER A 120 24.42 -1.88 -9.82
C SER A 120 25.04 -3.27 -10.03
N TRP A 121 25.77 -3.77 -9.05
CA TRP A 121 26.36 -5.12 -9.09
C TRP A 121 25.33 -6.22 -9.43
N PHE A 122 24.10 -6.04 -9.00
CA PHE A 122 22.99 -6.94 -9.33
C PHE A 122 22.73 -6.98 -10.85
N HIS A 123 22.70 -5.80 -11.51
CA HIS A 123 22.53 -5.73 -12.97
C HIS A 123 23.70 -6.33 -13.72
N LEU A 124 24.94 -6.09 -13.27
CA LEU A 124 26.13 -6.66 -13.89
C LEU A 124 26.14 -8.20 -13.79
N VAL A 125 25.83 -8.75 -12.63
CA VAL A 125 25.75 -10.21 -12.42
C VAL A 125 24.61 -10.82 -13.26
N THR A 126 23.45 -10.18 -13.30
CA THR A 126 22.31 -10.65 -14.08
C THR A 126 22.63 -10.62 -15.58
N MET A 127 23.24 -9.55 -16.09
CA MET A 127 23.68 -9.46 -17.49
C MET A 127 24.72 -10.53 -17.83
N ALA A 128 25.70 -10.77 -16.96
CA ALA A 128 26.70 -11.80 -17.15
C ALA A 128 26.07 -13.21 -17.21
N LEU A 129 25.12 -13.51 -16.33
CA LEU A 129 24.39 -14.78 -16.32
C LEU A 129 23.54 -14.97 -17.59
N VAL A 130 22.81 -13.93 -18.02
CA VAL A 130 22.01 -13.99 -19.25
C VAL A 130 22.91 -14.19 -20.48
N THR A 131 24.05 -13.48 -20.53
CA THR A 131 25.02 -13.63 -21.65
C THR A 131 25.64 -15.02 -21.66
N ALA A 132 26.03 -15.56 -20.50
CA ALA A 132 26.55 -16.92 -20.38
C ALA A 132 25.52 -17.97 -20.80
N PHE A 133 24.26 -17.81 -20.41
CA PHE A 133 23.16 -18.67 -20.79
C PHE A 133 22.94 -18.64 -22.34
N ALA A 134 22.89 -17.45 -22.93
CA ALA A 134 22.75 -17.28 -24.36
C ALA A 134 23.90 -17.93 -25.13
N ALA A 135 25.15 -17.78 -24.67
CA ALA A 135 26.33 -18.41 -25.26
C ALA A 135 26.26 -19.95 -25.15
N ALA A 136 25.83 -20.49 -24.02
CA ALA A 136 25.63 -21.92 -23.83
C ALA A 136 24.55 -22.48 -24.75
N MET A 137 23.41 -21.78 -24.89
CA MET A 137 22.36 -22.19 -25.86
C MET A 137 22.82 -22.14 -27.28
N LEU A 138 23.60 -21.12 -27.68
CA LEU A 138 24.18 -21.02 -29.01
C LEU A 138 25.19 -22.18 -29.26
N ALA A 139 26.04 -22.51 -28.30
CA ALA A 139 26.97 -23.62 -28.39
C ALA A 139 26.26 -24.98 -28.56
N ILE A 140 25.17 -25.20 -27.80
CA ILE A 140 24.33 -26.40 -27.94
C ILE A 140 23.68 -26.44 -29.32
N TYR A 141 23.15 -25.32 -29.79
CA TYR A 141 22.54 -25.20 -31.14
C TYR A 141 23.55 -25.52 -32.24
N LEU A 142 24.73 -24.90 -32.20
CA LEU A 142 25.80 -25.15 -33.16
C LEU A 142 26.28 -26.58 -33.09
N SER A 143 26.39 -27.20 -31.92
CA SER A 143 26.77 -28.60 -31.79
C SER A 143 25.73 -29.56 -32.39
N ARG A 144 24.44 -29.25 -32.24
CA ARG A 144 23.33 -29.99 -32.84
C ARG A 144 23.34 -29.86 -34.37
N MET A 145 23.57 -28.63 -34.90
CA MET A 145 23.70 -28.40 -36.33
C MET A 145 24.89 -29.17 -36.93
N ARG A 146 26.05 -29.16 -36.28
CA ARG A 146 27.23 -29.94 -36.74
C ARG A 146 26.96 -31.43 -36.78
N ARG A 147 26.25 -31.99 -35.77
CA ARG A 147 25.84 -33.39 -35.76
C ARG A 147 24.83 -33.72 -36.86
N ALA A 148 23.86 -32.82 -37.12
CA ALA A 148 22.87 -32.99 -38.17
C ALA A 148 23.56 -32.96 -39.57
N ASN A 149 24.46 -32.01 -39.78
CA ASN A 149 25.22 -31.93 -41.06
C ASN A 149 26.12 -33.16 -41.26
N ALA A 150 26.80 -33.66 -40.20
CA ALA A 150 27.60 -34.87 -40.27
C ALA A 150 26.75 -36.14 -40.57
N LEU A 151 25.49 -36.17 -40.14
CA LEU A 151 24.53 -37.22 -40.49
C LEU A 151 24.08 -37.12 -41.94
N ILE A 152 23.80 -35.91 -42.41
CA ILE A 152 23.45 -35.65 -43.84
C ILE A 152 24.61 -36.04 -44.74
N ASP A 153 25.85 -35.66 -44.42
CA ASP A 153 27.05 -36.05 -45.19
C ASP A 153 27.24 -37.56 -45.23
N ARG A 154 26.95 -38.28 -44.16
CA ARG A 154 26.99 -39.76 -44.14
C ARG A 154 25.89 -40.39 -44.96
N LEU A 155 24.70 -39.79 -45.05
CA LEU A 155 23.57 -40.28 -45.83
C LEU A 155 23.72 -39.93 -47.33
N THR A 156 24.33 -38.78 -47.67
CA THR A 156 24.58 -38.36 -49.04
C THR A 156 25.86 -38.95 -49.64
N GLY A 157 26.81 -39.38 -48.78
CA GLY A 157 28.05 -40.05 -49.21
C GLY A 157 27.89 -41.52 -49.54
N ALA A 158 26.75 -42.14 -49.30
CA ALA A 158 26.42 -43.52 -49.73
C ALA A 158 25.76 -43.50 -51.11
N ARG A 159 26.59 -43.45 -52.20
CA ARG A 159 26.15 -43.57 -53.57
C ARG A 159 25.85 -45.04 -53.87
N PRO A 160 24.60 -45.44 -54.20
CA PRO A 160 24.34 -46.79 -54.68
C PRO A 160 24.76 -46.90 -56.12
N ALA A 161 25.45 -48.02 -56.48
CA ALA A 161 25.77 -48.42 -57.84
C ALA A 161 24.50 -48.72 -58.66
N PRO A 162 24.50 -48.51 -59.96
CA PRO A 162 23.30 -48.62 -60.79
C PRO A 162 23.04 -50.10 -61.23
N GLY A 163 21.79 -50.49 -61.05
CA GLY A 163 21.31 -51.74 -61.66
C GLY A 163 20.12 -52.40 -61.00
N THR A 164 19.06 -52.40 -61.76
CA THR A 164 17.93 -53.33 -61.97
C THR A 164 16.56 -52.88 -61.45
N SER A 165 15.75 -52.52 -62.43
CA SER A 165 14.30 -52.72 -62.71
C SER A 165 13.30 -52.85 -61.58
N ALA A 166 12.28 -52.00 -61.69
CA ALA A 166 10.98 -52.09 -61.07
C ALA A 166 10.18 -53.33 -61.47
N PRO A 167 9.15 -53.72 -60.70
CA PRO A 167 7.83 -53.39 -61.18
C PRO A 167 6.77 -53.00 -60.14
N ALA A 168 5.89 -52.15 -60.61
CA ALA A 168 4.43 -52.06 -60.49
C ALA A 168 3.73 -51.95 -59.10
N VAL A 169 3.08 -50.84 -59.00
CA VAL A 169 1.94 -50.51 -58.11
C VAL A 169 0.72 -51.39 -58.39
N PRO A 170 -0.14 -51.67 -57.44
CA PRO A 170 -1.52 -51.20 -57.64
C PRO A 170 -2.17 -50.51 -56.52
N ALA A 171 -3.18 -49.79 -56.94
CA ALA A 171 -4.01 -48.76 -56.46
C ALA A 171 -4.93 -49.05 -55.24
N VAL A 172 -5.35 -47.96 -54.67
CA VAL A 172 -6.43 -47.64 -53.71
C VAL A 172 -7.74 -48.32 -54.11
N PRO A 173 -8.67 -48.58 -53.09
CA PRO A 173 -9.86 -47.76 -53.15
C PRO A 173 -10.33 -47.13 -51.82
N THR A 174 -10.88 -45.97 -52.06
CA THR A 174 -11.75 -45.12 -51.20
C THR A 174 -13.07 -45.74 -50.87
N ALA A 175 -13.67 -45.14 -49.84
CA ALA A 175 -15.11 -44.95 -49.53
C ALA A 175 -15.64 -45.71 -48.32
N GLY A 176 -16.28 -44.99 -47.43
CA GLY A 176 -17.63 -44.81 -47.19
C GLY A 176 -17.99 -44.42 -45.76
N SER A 177 -18.52 -43.25 -45.59
CA SER A 177 -19.45 -42.91 -44.51
C SER A 177 -20.85 -43.30 -44.98
N PRO A 178 -21.81 -43.68 -44.11
CA PRO A 178 -22.66 -42.71 -43.46
C PRO A 178 -23.33 -43.10 -42.10
N ALA A 179 -23.72 -42.07 -41.39
CA ALA A 179 -24.98 -41.71 -40.74
C ALA A 179 -25.75 -42.66 -39.79
N ALA A 180 -26.10 -42.03 -38.62
CA ALA A 180 -27.40 -41.88 -38.00
C ALA A 180 -28.08 -43.04 -37.24
N GLY A 181 -28.58 -42.71 -36.04
CA GLY A 181 -29.59 -43.46 -35.31
C GLY A 181 -29.52 -43.18 -33.79
N ALA A 182 -30.13 -42.22 -33.31
CA ALA A 182 -31.38 -41.96 -32.57
C ALA A 182 -31.66 -42.81 -31.32
N SER A 183 -31.94 -42.08 -30.24
CA SER A 183 -32.93 -42.30 -29.17
C SER A 183 -32.61 -43.24 -28.00
N GLY A 184 -32.74 -42.65 -26.81
CA GLY A 184 -32.83 -43.33 -25.54
C GLY A 184 -32.91 -42.38 -24.36
N VAL A 185 -34.11 -41.88 -24.04
CA VAL A 185 -34.44 -41.10 -22.84
C VAL A 185 -34.49 -42.06 -21.66
N ALA A 186 -33.77 -41.70 -20.56
CA ALA A 186 -34.08 -42.20 -19.24
C ALA A 186 -33.80 -41.13 -18.20
N ALA A 187 -34.85 -40.75 -17.48
CA ALA A 187 -34.81 -39.89 -16.30
C ALA A 187 -34.15 -40.59 -15.12
N ALA A 188 -33.38 -39.86 -14.35
CA ALA A 188 -33.03 -40.26 -13.00
C ALA A 188 -32.82 -39.00 -12.12
N ASP A 189 -33.36 -39.10 -10.95
CA ASP A 189 -33.62 -38.17 -9.86
C ASP A 189 -32.41 -37.34 -9.35
N PRO A 190 -32.70 -36.24 -8.61
CA PRO A 190 -31.66 -35.30 -8.14
C PRO A 190 -31.01 -35.80 -6.87
N ALA A 191 -29.75 -36.19 -6.95
CA ALA A 191 -28.92 -36.41 -5.78
C ALA A 191 -28.33 -35.06 -5.28
N SER A 192 -28.77 -34.71 -4.09
CA SER A 192 -28.26 -33.64 -3.24
C SER A 192 -26.73 -33.62 -3.17
N SER A 193 -26.08 -32.70 -3.90
CA SER A 193 -24.70 -32.37 -3.65
C SER A 193 -24.64 -31.34 -2.53
N LYS A 194 -24.31 -31.79 -1.33
CA LYS A 194 -23.82 -30.94 -0.25
C LYS A 194 -22.60 -30.16 -0.76
N ALA A 195 -22.80 -28.88 -1.07
CA ALA A 195 -21.70 -27.96 -1.23
C ALA A 195 -20.96 -27.91 0.10
N THR A 196 -19.77 -28.48 0.13
CA THR A 196 -18.81 -28.29 1.21
C THR A 196 -18.37 -26.82 1.15
N VAL A 197 -18.96 -26.02 2.03
CA VAL A 197 -18.50 -24.65 2.29
C VAL A 197 -17.11 -24.82 2.87
N ALA A 198 -16.10 -24.44 2.09
CA ALA A 198 -14.73 -24.31 2.60
C ALA A 198 -14.77 -23.32 3.77
N PRO A 199 -14.09 -23.60 4.90
CA PRO A 199 -14.08 -22.71 6.03
C PRO A 199 -13.52 -21.37 5.59
N ALA A 200 -14.26 -20.28 5.87
CA ALA A 200 -13.79 -18.91 5.68
C ALA A 200 -12.44 -18.79 6.39
N SER A 201 -11.39 -18.53 5.61
CA SER A 201 -10.06 -18.30 6.13
C SER A 201 -10.10 -17.11 7.09
N SER A 202 -9.74 -17.34 8.34
CA SER A 202 -9.60 -16.29 9.34
C SER A 202 -8.75 -15.13 8.79
N PRO A 203 -9.11 -13.87 9.05
CA PRO A 203 -8.37 -12.72 8.54
C PRO A 203 -6.90 -12.81 9.01
N ARG A 204 -5.99 -12.82 8.06
CA ARG A 204 -4.56 -12.93 8.34
C ARG A 204 -4.07 -11.62 8.93
N THR A 205 -3.59 -11.65 10.16
CA THR A 205 -2.78 -10.60 10.77
C THR A 205 -1.40 -10.60 10.10
N GLY A 206 -1.24 -9.78 9.05
CA GLY A 206 0.02 -9.69 8.31
C GLY A 206 -0.13 -8.90 7.02
N LEU A 207 0.99 -8.52 6.43
CA LEU A 207 1.02 -7.84 5.14
C LEU A 207 0.51 -8.77 4.04
N TRP A 208 -0.62 -8.46 3.46
CA TRP A 208 -1.20 -9.18 2.33
C TRP A 208 -0.76 -8.54 1.01
N LYS A 209 -0.54 -9.36 0.00
CA LYS A 209 -0.25 -8.93 -1.36
C LYS A 209 -1.08 -9.75 -2.33
N GLY A 210 -1.79 -9.06 -3.22
CA GLY A 210 -2.64 -9.69 -4.22
C GLY A 210 -3.32 -8.66 -5.10
N GLN A 211 -4.37 -9.07 -5.78
CA GLN A 211 -5.20 -8.20 -6.62
C GLN A 211 -6.57 -8.00 -6.00
N LEU A 212 -7.10 -6.79 -6.10
CA LEU A 212 -8.48 -6.46 -5.79
C LEU A 212 -9.17 -5.93 -7.03
N ARG A 213 -10.49 -6.15 -7.12
CA ARG A 213 -11.33 -5.66 -8.20
C ARG A 213 -11.93 -4.31 -7.83
N VAL A 214 -11.86 -3.35 -8.71
CA VAL A 214 -12.60 -2.09 -8.63
C VAL A 214 -14.09 -2.40 -8.83
N ALA A 215 -14.85 -2.36 -7.75
CA ALA A 215 -16.28 -2.72 -7.75
C ALA A 215 -17.19 -1.53 -8.01
N ALA A 216 -16.77 -0.31 -7.63
CA ALA A 216 -17.48 0.93 -7.89
C ALA A 216 -16.54 2.13 -7.80
N ILE A 217 -16.87 3.19 -8.53
CA ILE A 217 -16.16 4.47 -8.51
C ILE A 217 -17.16 5.59 -8.21
N PHE A 218 -16.94 6.32 -7.11
CA PHE A 218 -17.79 7.42 -6.68
C PHE A 218 -17.06 8.75 -6.90
N ARG A 219 -17.76 9.75 -7.41
CA ARG A 219 -17.22 11.10 -7.56
C ARG A 219 -17.56 11.91 -6.32
N GLU A 220 -16.56 12.21 -5.51
CA GLU A 220 -16.72 13.02 -4.29
C GLU A 220 -16.72 14.52 -4.61
N THR A 221 -15.79 14.93 -5.48
CA THR A 221 -15.64 16.30 -5.96
C THR A 221 -15.18 16.26 -7.43
N PRO A 222 -15.08 17.40 -8.13
CA PRO A 222 -14.56 17.41 -9.51
C PRO A 222 -13.19 16.75 -9.67
N GLN A 223 -12.34 16.82 -8.64
CA GLN A 223 -10.96 16.29 -8.66
C GLN A 223 -10.73 15.11 -7.74
N VAL A 224 -11.76 14.59 -7.06
CA VAL A 224 -11.61 13.51 -6.08
C VAL A 224 -12.59 12.38 -6.39
N LYS A 225 -12.06 11.17 -6.49
CA LYS A 225 -12.85 9.94 -6.66
C LYS A 225 -12.56 8.98 -5.53
N THR A 226 -13.59 8.26 -5.09
CA THR A 226 -13.50 7.11 -4.18
C THR A 226 -13.61 5.83 -4.98
N PHE A 227 -12.62 4.95 -4.83
CA PHE A 227 -12.56 3.64 -5.46
C PHE A 227 -12.89 2.57 -4.42
N ARG A 228 -13.99 1.85 -4.65
CA ARG A 228 -14.37 0.70 -3.83
C ARG A 228 -13.78 -0.56 -4.43
N LEU A 229 -13.02 -1.29 -3.62
CA LEU A 229 -12.35 -2.51 -4.01
C LEU A 229 -12.96 -3.70 -3.29
N ARG A 230 -13.08 -4.83 -3.98
CA ARG A 230 -13.55 -6.11 -3.46
C ARG A 230 -12.59 -7.24 -3.82
N ASP A 231 -12.69 -8.32 -3.08
CA ASP A 231 -12.06 -9.58 -3.47
C ASP A 231 -12.57 -10.01 -4.85
N PRO A 232 -11.71 -10.32 -5.82
CA PRO A 232 -12.11 -10.77 -7.16
C PRO A 232 -12.97 -12.02 -7.16
N GLN A 233 -12.87 -12.85 -6.12
CA GLN A 233 -13.62 -14.10 -5.97
C GLN A 233 -14.96 -13.89 -5.23
N GLY A 234 -15.30 -12.65 -4.83
CA GLY A 234 -16.55 -12.31 -4.17
C GLY A 234 -16.59 -12.58 -2.67
N GLY A 235 -15.47 -12.98 -2.07
CA GLY A 235 -15.33 -13.19 -0.63
C GLY A 235 -15.11 -11.90 0.16
N PRO A 236 -14.89 -12.01 1.47
CA PRO A 236 -14.46 -10.90 2.30
C PRO A 236 -13.03 -10.45 1.89
N ILE A 237 -12.70 -9.20 2.19
CA ILE A 237 -11.34 -8.66 1.99
C ILE A 237 -10.33 -9.56 2.73
N PRO A 238 -9.23 -9.99 2.07
CA PRO A 238 -8.32 -11.01 2.58
C PRO A 238 -7.33 -10.53 3.65
N PHE A 239 -7.53 -9.35 4.21
CA PHE A 239 -6.73 -8.76 5.28
C PHE A 239 -7.60 -7.96 6.25
N SER A 240 -7.14 -7.82 7.50
CA SER A 240 -7.73 -6.91 8.49
C SER A 240 -6.89 -5.65 8.57
N PHE A 241 -7.50 -4.53 8.88
CA PHE A 241 -6.81 -3.25 9.04
C PHE A 241 -7.40 -2.45 10.20
N ALA A 242 -6.66 -1.47 10.70
CA ALA A 242 -7.14 -0.48 11.65
C ALA A 242 -7.49 0.83 10.95
N PRO A 243 -8.45 1.61 11.46
CA PRO A 243 -8.82 2.92 10.89
C PRO A 243 -7.61 3.84 10.80
N GLY A 244 -7.38 4.41 9.62
CA GLY A 244 -6.24 5.28 9.33
C GLY A 244 -5.06 4.58 8.64
N GLN A 245 -5.03 3.25 8.59
CA GLN A 245 -4.07 2.52 7.77
C GLN A 245 -4.31 2.73 6.28
N PHE A 246 -3.29 2.43 5.47
CA PHE A 246 -3.31 2.60 4.02
C PHE A 246 -3.00 1.29 3.31
N LEU A 247 -3.35 1.23 2.06
CA LEU A 247 -2.89 0.24 1.10
C LEU A 247 -1.96 0.89 0.07
N THR A 248 -1.09 0.08 -0.52
CA THR A 248 -0.19 0.49 -1.59
C THR A 248 -0.60 -0.17 -2.88
N TYR A 249 -1.00 0.62 -3.84
CA TYR A 249 -1.23 0.19 -5.22
C TYR A 249 0.07 0.03 -5.99
N SER A 250 0.06 -0.86 -6.97
CA SER A 250 1.13 -1.00 -7.95
C SER A 250 0.55 -1.15 -9.34
N ALA A 251 1.01 -0.38 -10.30
CA ALA A 251 0.62 -0.48 -11.70
C ALA A 251 1.81 -0.23 -12.63
N ASP A 252 1.75 -0.78 -13.82
CA ASP A 252 2.71 -0.48 -14.89
C ASP A 252 2.16 0.67 -15.72
N ILE A 253 2.79 1.83 -15.63
CA ILE A 253 2.39 3.06 -16.31
C ILE A 253 3.55 3.49 -17.20
N ASP A 254 3.31 3.62 -18.50
CA ASP A 254 4.33 3.97 -19.51
C ASP A 254 5.60 3.09 -19.43
N GLY A 255 5.40 1.78 -19.21
CA GLY A 255 6.49 0.79 -19.11
C GLY A 255 7.28 0.86 -17.79
N LYS A 256 6.83 1.61 -16.80
CA LYS A 256 7.46 1.71 -15.49
C LYS A 256 6.52 1.22 -14.39
N ARG A 257 7.04 0.40 -13.47
CA ARG A 257 6.29 -0.01 -12.28
C ARG A 257 6.22 1.14 -11.29
N VAL A 258 5.03 1.71 -11.11
CA VAL A 258 4.76 2.81 -10.19
C VAL A 258 3.98 2.29 -8.99
N ARG A 259 4.35 2.75 -7.78
CA ARG A 259 3.65 2.43 -6.53
C ARG A 259 3.23 3.72 -5.83
N ARG A 260 2.01 3.73 -5.27
CA ARG A 260 1.51 4.82 -4.43
C ARG A 260 0.60 4.28 -3.34
N SER A 261 0.72 4.89 -2.18
CA SER A 261 -0.07 4.53 -1.00
C SER A 261 -1.24 5.51 -0.83
N TYR A 262 -2.40 4.95 -0.53
CA TYR A 262 -3.61 5.71 -0.24
C TYR A 262 -4.29 5.13 0.98
N THR A 263 -4.76 6.01 1.86
CA THR A 263 -5.46 5.61 3.07
C THR A 263 -6.72 4.83 2.76
N ILE A 264 -6.98 3.77 3.52
CA ILE A 264 -8.23 3.06 3.48
C ILE A 264 -9.25 3.93 4.20
N ALA A 265 -10.18 4.51 3.45
CA ALA A 265 -11.19 5.44 3.96
C ALA A 265 -12.46 4.75 4.44
N SER A 266 -12.68 3.46 4.08
CA SER A 266 -13.79 2.65 4.59
C SER A 266 -13.62 2.27 6.06
N SER A 267 -14.71 1.87 6.69
CA SER A 267 -14.68 1.34 8.06
C SER A 267 -13.92 0.01 8.14
N ALA A 268 -13.12 -0.15 9.18
CA ALA A 268 -12.44 -1.40 9.48
C ALA A 268 -13.35 -2.45 10.15
N ALA A 269 -14.55 -2.07 10.57
CA ALA A 269 -15.54 -2.98 11.14
C ALA A 269 -16.23 -3.87 10.11
N GLN A 270 -16.25 -3.47 8.84
CA GLN A 270 -16.83 -4.24 7.75
C GLN A 270 -15.74 -4.93 6.90
N THR A 271 -16.06 -6.08 6.32
CA THR A 271 -15.10 -6.91 5.57
C THR A 271 -15.46 -7.09 4.10
N ALA A 272 -16.57 -6.51 3.64
CA ALA A 272 -17.07 -6.75 2.29
C ALA A 272 -16.28 -6.02 1.21
N TYR A 273 -15.63 -4.90 1.55
CA TYR A 273 -14.85 -4.07 0.63
C TYR A 273 -13.88 -3.16 1.38
N VAL A 274 -12.95 -2.56 0.67
CA VAL A 274 -12.19 -1.39 1.13
C VAL A 274 -12.37 -0.24 0.15
N GLU A 275 -12.28 0.99 0.66
CA GLU A 275 -12.36 2.20 -0.14
C GLU A 275 -11.09 3.03 0.00
N THR A 276 -10.65 3.61 -1.10
CA THR A 276 -9.60 4.63 -1.10
C THR A 276 -10.09 5.84 -1.87
N THR A 277 -9.85 7.02 -1.32
CA THR A 277 -10.26 8.28 -1.92
C THR A 277 -9.03 9.01 -2.43
N ILE A 278 -8.99 9.23 -3.73
CA ILE A 278 -7.82 9.70 -4.47
C ILE A 278 -8.14 11.04 -5.12
N LYS A 279 -7.34 12.05 -4.80
CA LYS A 279 -7.36 13.32 -5.49
C LYS A 279 -6.50 13.23 -6.75
N ARG A 280 -7.03 13.70 -7.88
CA ARG A 280 -6.28 13.87 -9.11
C ARG A 280 -5.31 15.03 -8.95
N GLU A 281 -4.04 14.74 -8.80
CA GLU A 281 -2.98 15.75 -8.70
C GLU A 281 -2.46 16.08 -10.11
N GLU A 282 -2.30 17.36 -10.39
CA GLU A 282 -1.72 17.83 -11.63
C GLU A 282 -0.28 17.27 -11.79
N LYS A 283 0.01 16.59 -12.90
CA LYS A 283 1.25 15.86 -13.17
C LYS A 283 1.51 14.68 -12.22
N GLY A 284 0.48 14.23 -11.53
CA GLY A 284 0.55 13.10 -10.63
C GLY A 284 0.33 11.78 -11.40
N VAL A 285 1.39 11.18 -11.93
CA VAL A 285 1.35 10.00 -12.81
C VAL A 285 0.38 8.93 -12.33
N PHE A 286 0.41 8.56 -11.05
CA PHE A 286 -0.47 7.50 -10.54
C PHE A 286 -1.89 7.98 -10.29
N SER A 287 -2.09 9.21 -9.79
CA SER A 287 -3.43 9.75 -9.56
C SER A 287 -4.16 10.03 -10.87
N GLU A 288 -3.45 10.46 -11.92
CA GLU A 288 -4.00 10.59 -13.27
C GLU A 288 -4.37 9.22 -13.84
N PHE A 289 -3.49 8.20 -13.74
CA PHE A 289 -3.79 6.85 -14.13
C PHE A 289 -5.07 6.30 -13.45
N MET A 290 -5.21 6.47 -12.12
CA MET A 290 -6.40 6.04 -11.39
C MET A 290 -7.67 6.76 -11.86
N HIS A 291 -7.58 8.05 -12.16
CA HIS A 291 -8.74 8.83 -12.58
C HIS A 291 -9.15 8.62 -14.04
N ASP A 292 -8.18 8.42 -14.93
CA ASP A 292 -8.37 8.51 -16.37
C ASP A 292 -8.40 7.13 -17.05
N GLN A 293 -7.73 6.12 -16.46
CA GLN A 293 -7.59 4.80 -17.09
C GLN A 293 -8.28 3.67 -16.32
N ILE A 294 -8.44 3.79 -15.00
CA ILE A 294 -9.08 2.75 -14.19
C ILE A 294 -10.60 2.87 -14.26
N SER A 295 -11.24 1.73 -14.51
CA SER A 295 -12.68 1.56 -14.63
C SER A 295 -13.22 0.50 -13.66
N GLU A 296 -14.52 0.50 -13.45
CA GLU A 296 -15.19 -0.57 -12.71
C GLU A 296 -15.00 -1.93 -13.41
N GLY A 297 -14.64 -2.94 -12.64
CA GLY A 297 -14.29 -4.27 -13.14
C GLY A 297 -12.78 -4.54 -13.20
N ASP A 298 -11.95 -3.52 -13.27
CA ASP A 298 -10.49 -3.66 -13.37
C ASP A 298 -9.89 -4.32 -12.12
N LEU A 299 -8.81 -5.07 -12.34
CA LEU A 299 -7.98 -5.65 -11.30
C LEU A 299 -6.75 -4.78 -11.06
N ILE A 300 -6.44 -4.50 -9.81
CA ILE A 300 -5.28 -3.70 -9.45
C ILE A 300 -4.46 -4.39 -8.35
N ASP A 301 -3.14 -4.37 -8.51
CA ASP A 301 -2.21 -4.94 -7.54
C ASP A 301 -2.18 -4.09 -6.26
N VAL A 302 -2.34 -4.76 -5.12
CA VAL A 302 -2.43 -4.13 -3.80
C VAL A 302 -1.52 -4.84 -2.81
N ILE A 303 -0.89 -4.05 -1.95
CA ILE A 303 -0.22 -4.50 -0.73
C ILE A 303 -0.90 -3.79 0.43
N ALA A 304 -1.41 -4.52 1.42
CA ALA A 304 -2.17 -3.98 2.54
C ALA A 304 -2.10 -4.90 3.78
N PRO A 305 -2.38 -4.41 4.98
CA PRO A 305 -2.42 -3.00 5.34
C PRO A 305 -1.04 -2.50 5.77
N SER A 306 -0.84 -1.18 5.82
CA SER A 306 0.35 -0.53 6.37
C SER A 306 -0.03 0.78 7.05
N GLY A 307 0.86 1.31 7.92
CA GLY A 307 0.66 2.57 8.62
C GLY A 307 0.42 2.41 10.10
N VAL A 308 0.82 3.44 10.86
CA VAL A 308 0.75 3.50 12.34
C VAL A 308 -0.14 4.63 12.86
N PHE A 309 -0.64 5.47 11.96
CA PHE A 309 -1.61 6.50 12.31
C PHE A 309 -3.00 5.87 12.41
N THR A 310 -3.37 5.47 13.61
CA THR A 310 -4.63 4.75 13.86
C THR A 310 -5.32 5.28 15.10
N PHE A 311 -6.66 5.21 15.11
CA PHE A 311 -7.48 5.45 16.27
C PHE A 311 -8.67 4.49 16.27
N THR A 312 -8.77 3.68 17.32
CA THR A 312 -9.79 2.61 17.45
C THR A 312 -10.85 2.91 18.51
N GLY A 313 -10.68 4.00 19.24
CA GLY A 313 -11.57 4.39 20.35
C GLY A 313 -11.19 3.81 21.72
N VAL A 314 -10.25 2.86 21.76
CA VAL A 314 -9.75 2.32 23.05
C VAL A 314 -8.72 3.23 23.70
N GLU A 315 -8.17 4.17 22.93
CA GLU A 315 -7.08 5.04 23.35
C GLU A 315 -7.52 6.25 24.17
N SER A 316 -8.80 6.63 24.08
CA SER A 316 -9.38 7.81 24.74
C SER A 316 -10.91 7.75 24.67
N ASP A 317 -11.58 8.51 25.54
CA ASP A 317 -13.04 8.74 25.56
C ASP A 317 -13.47 9.93 24.68
N SER A 318 -12.53 10.63 24.08
CA SER A 318 -12.79 11.68 23.09
C SER A 318 -11.63 11.81 22.11
N VAL A 319 -11.93 12.25 20.88
CA VAL A 319 -10.94 12.47 19.83
C VAL A 319 -11.21 13.77 19.07
N VAL A 320 -10.14 14.49 18.75
CA VAL A 320 -10.19 15.66 17.87
C VAL A 320 -9.46 15.31 16.58
N LEU A 321 -10.18 15.26 15.48
CA LEU A 321 -9.70 14.94 14.14
C LEU A 321 -9.56 16.23 13.35
N ILE A 322 -8.33 16.60 12.99
CA ILE A 322 -8.05 17.85 12.29
C ILE A 322 -7.47 17.52 10.91
N GLY A 323 -8.07 18.05 9.85
CA GLY A 323 -7.61 17.79 8.50
C GLY A 323 -8.03 18.81 7.47
N GLY A 324 -7.43 18.73 6.29
CA GLY A 324 -7.76 19.58 5.15
C GLY A 324 -7.68 18.83 3.82
N GLY A 325 -8.57 19.15 2.90
CA GLY A 325 -8.63 18.53 1.58
C GLY A 325 -8.69 17.00 1.67
N VAL A 326 -7.92 16.30 0.84
CA VAL A 326 -7.90 14.82 0.83
C VAL A 326 -7.31 14.20 2.10
N GLY A 327 -6.68 14.99 2.98
CA GLY A 327 -6.23 14.55 4.31
C GLY A 327 -7.36 14.13 5.26
N ILE A 328 -8.62 14.34 4.86
CA ILE A 328 -9.80 13.82 5.58
C ILE A 328 -9.88 12.28 5.56
N THR A 329 -9.22 11.59 4.63
CA THR A 329 -9.39 10.15 4.41
C THR A 329 -9.12 9.28 5.65
N PRO A 330 -8.01 9.43 6.43
CA PRO A 330 -7.84 8.69 7.67
C PRO A 330 -8.83 9.08 8.76
N LEU A 331 -9.27 10.34 8.78
CA LEU A 331 -10.25 10.85 9.74
C LEU A 331 -11.62 10.24 9.47
N MET A 332 -11.99 10.14 8.19
CA MET A 332 -13.25 9.51 7.78
C MET A 332 -13.26 8.01 8.07
N ALA A 333 -12.13 7.32 7.88
CA ALA A 333 -11.97 5.93 8.29
C ALA A 333 -12.24 5.73 9.79
N ALA A 334 -11.69 6.61 10.63
CA ALA A 334 -11.95 6.59 12.08
C ALA A 334 -13.42 6.87 12.39
N ILE A 335 -14.03 7.92 11.81
CA ILE A 335 -15.44 8.26 12.03
C ILE A 335 -16.36 7.10 11.63
N ARG A 336 -16.12 6.48 10.46
CA ARG A 336 -16.90 5.34 9.97
C ARG A 336 -16.77 4.15 10.91
N TYR A 337 -15.57 3.84 11.36
CA TYR A 337 -15.30 2.74 12.28
C TYR A 337 -15.97 2.96 13.65
N LEU A 338 -15.81 4.15 14.24
CA LEU A 338 -16.40 4.51 15.52
C LEU A 338 -17.93 4.49 15.48
N ALA A 339 -18.51 4.91 14.35
CA ALA A 339 -19.94 4.80 14.11
C ALA A 339 -20.43 3.34 14.06
N ASP A 340 -19.73 2.50 13.26
CA ASP A 340 -20.11 1.09 13.06
C ASP A 340 -19.90 0.25 14.32
N THR A 341 -19.00 0.66 15.21
CA THR A 341 -18.76 0.02 16.52
C THR A 341 -19.59 0.64 17.66
N CYS A 342 -20.47 1.60 17.34
CA CYS A 342 -21.28 2.30 18.32
C CYS A 342 -20.47 2.92 19.47
N TRP A 343 -19.33 3.51 19.14
CA TRP A 343 -18.47 4.14 20.14
C TRP A 343 -19.13 5.38 20.75
N ASN A 344 -19.12 5.47 22.09
CA ASN A 344 -19.85 6.49 22.84
C ASN A 344 -19.03 7.75 23.17
N GLY A 345 -17.74 7.78 22.83
CA GLY A 345 -16.90 8.94 23.10
C GLY A 345 -17.16 10.09 22.13
N GLU A 346 -16.73 11.28 22.50
CA GLU A 346 -16.94 12.50 21.72
C GLU A 346 -15.98 12.60 20.52
N ILE A 347 -16.53 12.85 19.35
CA ILE A 347 -15.77 12.99 18.09
C ILE A 347 -15.90 14.42 17.58
N TYR A 348 -14.79 15.15 17.54
CA TYR A 348 -14.71 16.48 16.96
C TYR A 348 -13.94 16.41 15.66
N LEU A 349 -14.59 16.69 14.53
CA LEU A 349 -13.94 16.85 13.25
C LEU A 349 -13.81 18.34 12.92
N VAL A 350 -12.57 18.81 12.81
CA VAL A 350 -12.26 20.16 12.33
C VAL A 350 -11.66 20.05 10.92
N TYR A 351 -12.38 20.52 9.93
CA TYR A 351 -12.04 20.29 8.53
C TYR A 351 -11.93 21.58 7.73
N GLY A 352 -10.82 21.72 7.01
CA GLY A 352 -10.59 22.81 6.07
C GLY A 352 -10.75 22.36 4.61
N ALA A 353 -11.65 22.98 3.85
CA ALA A 353 -11.77 22.82 2.43
C ALA A 353 -11.36 24.09 1.69
N ARG A 354 -11.00 23.98 0.41
CA ARG A 354 -10.66 25.15 -0.39
C ARG A 354 -11.91 25.92 -0.80
N SER A 355 -12.96 25.21 -1.16
CA SER A 355 -14.28 25.73 -1.50
C SER A 355 -15.35 24.70 -1.18
N THR A 356 -16.62 25.09 -1.28
CA THR A 356 -17.77 24.18 -1.09
C THR A 356 -17.78 23.02 -2.09
N GLU A 357 -17.31 23.24 -3.31
CA GLU A 357 -17.22 22.20 -4.35
C GLU A 357 -16.11 21.19 -4.09
N GLU A 358 -15.10 21.59 -3.31
CA GLU A 358 -13.96 20.74 -2.92
C GLU A 358 -14.15 20.10 -1.54
N PHE A 359 -15.33 20.20 -0.93
CA PHE A 359 -15.64 19.58 0.36
C PHE A 359 -15.90 18.07 0.18
N ILE A 360 -14.90 17.26 0.51
CA ILE A 360 -14.92 15.80 0.38
C ILE A 360 -15.82 15.20 1.47
N PHE A 361 -16.65 14.22 1.11
CA PHE A 361 -17.61 13.51 2.00
C PHE A 361 -18.67 14.41 2.67
N ARG A 362 -18.96 15.56 2.08
CA ARG A 362 -19.90 16.54 2.68
C ARG A 362 -21.22 15.91 3.08
N ASP A 363 -21.90 15.29 2.13
CA ASP A 363 -23.24 14.72 2.33
C ASP A 363 -23.23 13.60 3.38
N GLU A 364 -22.18 12.79 3.40
CA GLU A 364 -22.03 11.74 4.39
C GLU A 364 -21.79 12.31 5.79
N LEU A 365 -20.94 13.32 5.91
CA LEU A 365 -20.67 13.99 7.21
C LEU A 365 -21.92 14.66 7.74
N GLU A 366 -22.67 15.38 6.92
CA GLU A 366 -23.95 15.98 7.30
C GLU A 366 -24.98 14.93 7.74
N HIS A 367 -25.04 13.80 7.03
CA HIS A 367 -25.91 12.69 7.40
C HIS A 367 -25.52 12.05 8.73
N ARG A 368 -24.21 11.78 8.92
CA ARG A 368 -23.69 11.19 10.16
C ARG A 368 -23.89 12.11 11.35
N GLN A 369 -23.64 13.41 11.22
CA GLN A 369 -23.85 14.39 12.28
C GLN A 369 -25.32 14.46 12.73
N ARG A 370 -26.28 14.29 11.81
CA ARG A 370 -27.70 14.19 12.17
C ARG A 370 -28.06 12.91 12.94
N LYS A 371 -27.31 11.82 12.73
CA LYS A 371 -27.58 10.52 13.35
C LYS A 371 -26.77 10.25 14.61
N MET A 372 -25.58 10.82 14.71
CA MET A 372 -24.63 10.60 15.79
C MET A 372 -24.58 11.85 16.67
N HIS A 373 -25.19 11.79 17.85
CA HIS A 373 -25.20 12.92 18.79
C HIS A 373 -23.81 13.30 19.32
N ASN A 374 -22.86 12.36 19.27
CA ASN A 374 -21.48 12.51 19.70
C ASN A 374 -20.50 12.90 18.57
N LEU A 375 -20.98 13.18 17.36
CA LEU A 375 -20.16 13.67 16.23
C LEU A 375 -20.41 15.16 16.01
N HIS A 376 -19.35 15.96 16.19
CA HIS A 376 -19.34 17.39 15.98
C HIS A 376 -18.44 17.74 14.81
N VAL A 377 -19.01 18.33 13.74
CA VAL A 377 -18.27 18.71 12.54
C VAL A 377 -18.20 20.23 12.45
N ALA A 378 -17.00 20.76 12.49
CA ALA A 378 -16.70 22.16 12.23
C ALA A 378 -15.89 22.29 10.95
N ALA A 379 -16.40 23.00 9.96
CA ALA A 379 -15.73 23.19 8.68
C ALA A 379 -15.43 24.67 8.42
N THR A 380 -14.29 24.91 7.74
CA THR A 380 -13.92 26.24 7.25
C THR A 380 -13.55 26.17 5.78
N MET A 381 -13.84 27.25 5.04
CA MET A 381 -13.53 27.39 3.64
C MET A 381 -12.46 28.44 3.38
N ALA A 382 -11.45 28.10 2.59
CA ALA A 382 -10.44 29.09 2.22
C ALA A 382 -10.98 30.12 1.19
N ARG A 383 -11.99 29.73 0.40
CA ARG A 383 -12.67 30.56 -0.60
C ARG A 383 -14.17 30.27 -0.59
N SER A 384 -14.94 31.18 -0.05
CA SER A 384 -16.40 31.07 0.05
C SER A 384 -17.13 32.07 -0.85
N ALA A 385 -16.41 33.08 -1.36
CA ALA A 385 -17.00 34.13 -2.21
C ALA A 385 -17.75 33.55 -3.42
N GLY A 386 -19.01 33.95 -3.59
CA GLY A 386 -19.88 33.44 -4.65
C GLY A 386 -20.57 32.12 -4.37
N THR A 387 -20.45 31.57 -3.16
CA THR A 387 -21.12 30.36 -2.72
C THR A 387 -22.18 30.65 -1.66
N SER A 388 -23.03 29.68 -1.35
CA SER A 388 -24.01 29.73 -0.25
C SER A 388 -23.43 29.37 1.11
N TRP A 389 -22.11 29.38 1.26
CA TRP A 389 -21.45 29.04 2.53
C TRP A 389 -21.69 30.12 3.59
N MET A 390 -22.25 29.72 4.74
CA MET A 390 -22.55 30.59 5.88
C MET A 390 -21.66 30.29 7.10
N GLY A 391 -20.70 29.36 6.96
CA GLY A 391 -19.80 28.95 8.04
C GLY A 391 -18.51 29.77 8.11
N ALA A 392 -17.54 29.27 8.85
CA ALA A 392 -16.25 29.93 9.03
C ALA A 392 -15.44 30.02 7.73
N GLU A 393 -14.65 31.07 7.60
CA GLU A 393 -13.76 31.32 6.49
C GLU A 393 -12.30 31.42 6.93
N GLY A 394 -11.40 31.03 6.01
CA GLY A 394 -9.96 31.09 6.24
C GLY A 394 -9.34 29.76 6.68
N PRO A 395 -8.07 29.77 7.11
CA PRO A 395 -7.37 28.58 7.56
C PRO A 395 -7.82 28.17 8.95
N ILE A 396 -7.66 26.88 9.26
CA ILE A 396 -7.79 26.36 10.63
C ILE A 396 -6.69 27.02 11.47
N ASN A 397 -7.11 27.87 12.40
CA ASN A 397 -6.24 28.58 13.35
C ASN A 397 -6.63 28.24 14.79
N SER A 398 -5.87 28.74 15.77
CA SER A 398 -6.11 28.47 17.19
C SER A 398 -7.47 28.98 17.67
N GLU A 399 -7.93 30.12 17.16
CA GLU A 399 -9.22 30.68 17.52
C GLU A 399 -10.37 29.79 17.04
N PHE A 400 -10.33 29.35 15.77
CA PHE A 400 -11.31 28.43 15.23
C PHE A 400 -11.32 27.08 15.97
N LEU A 401 -10.15 26.56 16.36
CA LEU A 401 -10.05 25.32 17.13
C LEU A 401 -10.69 25.47 18.52
N ILE A 402 -10.42 26.55 19.23
CA ILE A 402 -10.99 26.83 20.56
C ILE A 402 -12.51 26.99 20.48
N GLN A 403 -13.01 27.66 19.44
CA GLN A 403 -14.45 27.82 19.24
C GLN A 403 -15.16 26.52 18.87
N SER A 404 -14.47 25.65 18.11
CA SER A 404 -15.06 24.42 17.56
C SER A 404 -14.96 23.24 18.51
N VAL A 405 -13.99 23.22 19.43
CA VAL A 405 -13.69 22.09 20.30
C VAL A 405 -13.61 22.52 21.75
N PRO A 406 -14.65 22.27 22.54
CA PRO A 406 -14.64 22.58 23.98
C PRO A 406 -13.49 21.84 24.69
N ASP A 407 -12.75 22.55 25.53
CA ASP A 407 -11.64 21.98 26.34
C ASP A 407 -10.56 21.25 25.49
N ILE A 408 -10.25 21.76 24.29
CA ILE A 408 -9.32 21.12 23.36
C ILE A 408 -7.98 20.72 24.00
N ALA A 409 -7.48 21.50 24.96
CA ALA A 409 -6.24 21.20 25.67
C ALA A 409 -6.26 19.90 26.49
N LYS A 410 -7.45 19.39 26.82
CA LYS A 410 -7.65 18.15 27.57
C LYS A 410 -7.95 16.95 26.68
N ARG A 411 -8.12 17.14 25.37
CA ARG A 411 -8.54 16.10 24.45
C ARG A 411 -7.37 15.52 23.67
N ARG A 412 -7.54 14.30 23.19
CA ARG A 412 -6.60 13.67 22.26
C ARG A 412 -6.79 14.26 20.85
N VAL A 413 -5.71 14.76 20.27
CA VAL A 413 -5.66 15.30 18.90
C VAL A 413 -4.84 14.37 18.01
#